data_c7db1ed808045558f18f5889e2764f82
#
_entry.id   c7db1ed808045558f18f5889e2764f82
#
_cell.length_a   1.000
_cell.length_b   1.000
_cell.length_c   1.000
_cell.angle_alpha   90.00
_cell.angle_beta   90.00
_cell.angle_gamma   90.00
#
_symmetry.space_group_name_H-M   'P 1'
#
loop_
_entity.id
_entity.type
_entity.pdbx_description
1 polymer ?
#
loop_
_entity_poly.entity_id
_entity_poly.type
_entity_poly.pdbx_seq_one_letter_code
_entity_poly.pdbx_strand_id
1 'polypeptide(L)'
;VYASDVRKSAAEQIESVGGRFIEVEGMDDFEDESGYAKPLTPEFIQKVNDTVCDVASDADLVVTTARIFGRPAPITVPSSAVSSFKPGCVIVDMNADVGGNCEETVCDEVHRTEGGVIVVGTSNLPGTIPTTASMLYSNNLTTFAVSLMNEEGFTLSEEDDILVGAPEGSDFFVQGMGGVLVCSGGKIHQKQSRLE
;
A
#
# COMPACT_ATOMS: atom_id res chain seq x y z
N VAL A 1 16.43 -8.50 6.27
CA VAL A 1 15.39 -7.62 5.71
C VAL A 1 14.71 -6.89 6.85
N TYR A 2 14.57 -5.57 6.74
CA TYR A 2 13.78 -4.74 7.64
C TYR A 2 12.47 -4.38 6.96
N ALA A 3 11.40 -4.26 7.73
CA ALA A 3 10.11 -3.81 7.20
C ALA A 3 9.39 -2.93 8.23
N SER A 4 8.60 -1.99 7.73
CA SER A 4 7.75 -1.10 8.51
C SER A 4 6.32 -1.18 7.99
N ASP A 5 5.37 -1.15 8.91
CA ASP A 5 3.94 -0.96 8.64
C ASP A 5 3.40 -0.02 9.71
N VAL A 6 2.36 0.70 9.43
CA VAL A 6 1.70 1.58 10.42
C VAL A 6 0.91 0.80 11.47
N ARG A 7 0.62 -0.47 11.19
CA ARG A 7 -0.10 -1.37 12.11
C ARG A 7 0.90 -2.24 12.86
N LYS A 8 0.81 -2.25 14.18
CA LYS A 8 1.65 -3.11 15.02
C LYS A 8 1.36 -4.59 14.80
N SER A 9 0.12 -4.96 14.47
CA SER A 9 -0.27 -6.33 14.13
C SER A 9 0.51 -6.93 12.95
N ALA A 10 1.09 -6.10 12.09
CA ALA A 10 1.97 -6.55 11.01
C ALA A 10 3.32 -7.09 11.49
N ALA A 11 3.76 -6.76 12.72
CA ALA A 11 5.06 -7.17 13.26
C ALA A 11 5.22 -8.70 13.28
N GLU A 12 4.23 -9.42 13.81
CA GLU A 12 4.25 -10.90 13.86
C GLU A 12 4.33 -11.52 12.45
N GLN A 13 3.63 -10.91 11.48
CA GLN A 13 3.64 -11.39 10.09
C GLN A 13 5.02 -11.20 9.45
N ILE A 14 5.65 -10.04 9.69
CA ILE A 14 7.00 -9.73 9.19
C ILE A 14 8.02 -10.66 9.82
N GLU A 15 7.96 -10.89 11.12
CA GLU A 15 8.89 -11.76 11.83
C GLU A 15 8.72 -13.24 11.45
N SER A 16 7.49 -13.68 11.17
CA SER A 16 7.20 -15.06 10.75
C SER A 16 7.88 -15.46 9.44
N VAL A 17 8.18 -14.49 8.59
CA VAL A 17 8.93 -14.70 7.32
C VAL A 17 10.41 -14.35 7.44
N GLY A 18 10.92 -14.13 8.66
CA GLY A 18 12.33 -13.85 8.93
C GLY A 18 12.73 -12.37 8.71
N GLY A 19 11.76 -11.46 8.58
CA GLY A 19 11.98 -10.02 8.58
C GLY A 19 12.25 -9.49 10.00
N ARG A 20 12.69 -8.23 10.07
CA ARG A 20 12.79 -7.46 11.32
C ARG A 20 11.85 -6.28 11.22
N PHE A 21 10.92 -6.19 12.16
CA PHE A 21 9.99 -5.07 12.21
C PHE A 21 10.71 -3.80 12.75
N ILE A 22 10.46 -2.67 12.09
CA ILE A 22 10.94 -1.37 12.55
C ILE A 22 9.84 -0.81 13.46
N GLU A 23 10.05 -0.93 14.78
CA GLU A 23 9.12 -0.41 15.77
C GLU A 23 9.32 1.08 15.95
N VAL A 24 8.22 1.84 15.96
CA VAL A 24 8.21 3.27 16.26
C VAL A 24 7.41 3.49 17.54
N GLU A 25 7.98 4.16 18.50
CA GLU A 25 7.33 4.44 19.78
C GLU A 25 6.01 5.20 19.58
N GLY A 26 4.93 4.71 20.16
CA GLY A 26 3.58 5.29 20.03
C GLY A 26 2.72 4.64 18.93
N MET A 27 3.16 3.56 18.30
CA MET A 27 2.36 2.85 17.28
C MET A 27 1.07 2.25 17.84
N ASP A 28 1.06 1.82 19.10
CA ASP A 28 -0.10 1.17 19.74
C ASP A 28 -1.35 2.05 19.75
N ASP A 29 -1.19 3.36 19.70
CA ASP A 29 -2.28 4.34 19.73
C ASP A 29 -3.05 4.45 18.40
N PHE A 30 -2.48 3.90 17.32
CA PHE A 30 -2.96 4.08 15.95
C PHE A 30 -3.56 2.79 15.33
N GLU A 31 -3.86 1.80 16.12
CA GLU A 31 -4.63 0.61 15.71
C GLU A 31 -6.00 0.63 16.40
N ASP A 32 -7.08 0.34 15.66
CA ASP A 32 -8.40 0.19 16.22
C ASP A 32 -8.66 -1.25 16.70
N GLU A 33 -9.80 -1.46 17.37
CA GLU A 33 -10.19 -2.78 17.86
C GLU A 33 -10.41 -3.84 16.75
N SER A 34 -10.53 -3.39 15.50
CA SER A 34 -10.71 -4.24 14.32
C SER A 34 -9.37 -4.52 13.60
N GLY A 35 -8.23 -3.97 14.08
CA GLY A 35 -6.90 -4.14 13.48
C GLY A 35 -6.64 -3.22 12.28
N TYR A 36 -7.43 -2.17 12.10
CA TYR A 36 -7.21 -1.16 11.08
C TYR A 36 -6.44 0.04 11.64
N ALA A 37 -5.65 0.66 10.77
CA ALA A 37 -4.92 1.87 11.15
C ALA A 37 -5.88 3.05 11.30
N LYS A 38 -5.87 3.70 12.48
CA LYS A 38 -6.52 5.00 12.69
C LYS A 38 -5.82 6.09 11.87
N PRO A 39 -6.48 7.23 11.61
CA PRO A 39 -5.84 8.38 10.99
C PRO A 39 -4.59 8.79 11.78
N LEU A 40 -3.45 8.79 11.11
CA LEU A 40 -2.18 9.15 11.73
C LEU A 40 -2.05 10.68 11.80
N THR A 41 -1.50 11.19 12.91
CA THR A 41 -1.17 12.62 12.98
C THR A 41 0.06 12.93 12.10
N PRO A 42 0.17 14.14 11.55
CA PRO A 42 1.33 14.53 10.76
C PRO A 42 2.66 14.35 11.51
N GLU A 43 2.67 14.63 12.80
CA GLU A 43 3.85 14.49 13.66
C GLU A 43 4.27 13.03 13.81
N PHE A 44 3.29 12.11 13.91
CA PHE A 44 3.56 10.68 13.99
C PHE A 44 4.05 10.12 12.66
N ILE A 45 3.44 10.54 11.54
CA ILE A 45 3.91 10.20 10.19
C ILE A 45 5.38 10.61 10.02
N GLN A 46 5.73 11.83 10.43
CA GLN A 46 7.11 12.30 10.37
C GLN A 46 8.05 11.42 11.20
N LYS A 47 7.67 11.08 12.44
CA LYS A 47 8.45 10.20 13.31
C LYS A 47 8.67 8.82 12.69
N VAL A 48 7.63 8.24 12.06
CA VAL A 48 7.74 6.96 11.33
C VAL A 48 8.73 7.10 10.18
N ASN A 49 8.57 8.13 9.36
CA ASN A 49 9.43 8.36 8.20
C ASN A 49 10.89 8.53 8.62
N ASP A 50 11.16 9.33 9.64
CA ASP A 50 12.52 9.57 10.14
C ASP A 50 13.15 8.26 10.62
N THR A 51 12.42 7.47 11.45
CA THR A 51 12.92 6.20 11.97
C THR A 51 13.19 5.18 10.84
N VAL A 52 12.30 5.10 9.85
CA VAL A 52 12.45 4.21 8.71
C VAL A 52 13.62 4.64 7.82
N CYS A 53 13.75 5.94 7.57
CA CYS A 53 14.84 6.48 6.75
C CYS A 53 16.20 6.30 7.42
N ASP A 54 16.29 6.42 8.75
CA ASP A 54 17.52 6.14 9.50
C ASP A 54 18.00 4.70 9.29
N VAL A 55 17.08 3.72 9.39
CA VAL A 55 17.38 2.31 9.11
C VAL A 55 17.72 2.08 7.63
N ALA A 56 17.03 2.78 6.73
CA ALA A 56 17.22 2.65 5.29
C ALA A 56 18.55 3.25 4.80
N SER A 57 19.19 4.14 5.57
CA SER A 57 20.44 4.81 5.18
C SER A 57 21.56 3.81 4.85
N ASP A 58 21.60 2.67 5.53
CA ASP A 58 22.57 1.58 5.31
C ASP A 58 22.05 0.46 4.37
N ALA A 59 20.82 0.60 3.86
CA ALA A 59 20.24 -0.43 3.00
C ALA A 59 20.86 -0.44 1.59
N ASP A 60 20.90 -1.62 0.96
CA ASP A 60 21.26 -1.77 -0.46
C ASP A 60 20.05 -1.58 -1.37
N LEU A 61 18.86 -1.93 -0.86
CA LEU A 61 17.59 -1.86 -1.56
C LEU A 61 16.52 -1.36 -0.61
N VAL A 62 15.78 -0.36 -1.06
CA VAL A 62 14.57 0.16 -0.40
C VAL A 62 13.39 -0.04 -1.33
N VAL A 63 12.30 -0.61 -0.84
CA VAL A 63 11.05 -0.77 -1.62
C VAL A 63 9.94 -0.02 -0.88
N THR A 64 9.30 0.93 -1.56
CA THR A 64 8.21 1.72 -1.01
C THR A 64 6.87 1.28 -1.59
N THR A 65 5.87 1.06 -0.70
CA THR A 65 4.57 0.50 -1.07
C THR A 65 3.38 1.20 -0.43
N ALA A 66 3.59 2.35 0.24
CA ALA A 66 2.53 3.06 0.94
C ALA A 66 1.52 3.67 -0.06
N ARG A 67 0.35 3.06 -0.19
CA ARG A 67 -0.69 3.50 -1.11
C ARG A 67 -1.97 3.84 -0.37
N ILE A 68 -2.54 4.99 -0.70
CA ILE A 68 -3.88 5.38 -0.26
C ILE A 68 -4.77 5.37 -1.50
N PHE A 69 -5.82 4.57 -1.46
CA PHE A 69 -6.70 4.44 -2.61
C PHE A 69 -7.38 5.77 -2.95
N GLY A 70 -7.43 6.12 -4.25
CA GLY A 70 -8.07 7.34 -4.74
C GLY A 70 -7.38 8.65 -4.35
N ARG A 71 -6.16 8.59 -3.80
CA ARG A 71 -5.35 9.75 -3.42
C ARG A 71 -3.92 9.59 -3.92
N PRO A 72 -3.17 10.68 -4.05
CA PRO A 72 -1.73 10.62 -4.26
C PRO A 72 -1.05 9.80 -3.16
N ALA A 73 0.02 9.10 -3.52
CA ALA A 73 0.83 8.36 -2.56
C ALA A 73 1.44 9.32 -1.51
N PRO A 74 1.48 8.95 -0.23
CA PRO A 74 2.15 9.77 0.78
C PRO A 74 3.66 9.72 0.57
N ILE A 75 4.32 10.85 0.76
CA ILE A 75 5.79 10.89 0.78
C ILE A 75 6.28 10.25 2.07
N THR A 76 7.02 9.15 1.94
CA THR A 76 7.65 8.42 3.05
C THR A 76 9.18 8.54 3.04
N VAL A 77 9.75 8.88 1.87
CA VAL A 77 11.19 9.07 1.70
C VAL A 77 11.42 10.46 1.09
N PRO A 78 11.65 11.49 1.92
CA PRO A 78 11.94 12.84 1.43
C PRO A 78 13.34 12.93 0.80
N SER A 79 13.57 13.90 -0.06
CA SER A 79 14.86 14.14 -0.74
C SER A 79 16.03 14.31 0.24
N SER A 80 15.76 14.89 1.42
CA SER A 80 16.75 15.01 2.48
C SER A 80 17.24 13.65 2.99
N ALA A 81 16.35 12.66 3.12
CA ALA A 81 16.70 11.30 3.50
C ALA A 81 17.46 10.59 2.38
N VAL A 82 17.03 10.72 1.12
CA VAL A 82 17.74 10.14 -0.04
C VAL A 82 19.19 10.60 -0.08
N SER A 83 19.44 11.85 0.28
CA SER A 83 20.80 12.41 0.32
C SER A 83 21.71 11.75 1.37
N SER A 84 21.13 11.10 2.37
CA SER A 84 21.87 10.39 3.42
C SER A 84 22.12 8.91 3.11
N PHE A 85 21.44 8.37 2.08
CA PHE A 85 21.58 6.96 1.71
C PHE A 85 22.92 6.70 1.05
N LYS A 86 23.44 5.49 1.25
CA LYS A 86 24.75 5.14 0.69
C LYS A 86 24.73 5.14 -0.84
N PRO A 87 25.80 5.62 -1.49
CA PRO A 87 25.92 5.53 -2.95
C PRO A 87 25.77 4.08 -3.45
N GLY A 88 24.94 3.90 -4.49
CA GLY A 88 24.59 2.59 -5.03
C GLY A 88 23.36 1.94 -4.41
N CYS A 89 22.77 2.52 -3.36
CA CYS A 89 21.44 2.13 -2.90
C CYS A 89 20.42 2.26 -4.03
N VAL A 90 19.50 1.30 -4.14
CA VAL A 90 18.42 1.31 -5.12
C VAL A 90 17.09 1.52 -4.38
N ILE A 91 16.33 2.53 -4.78
CA ILE A 91 14.95 2.76 -4.31
C ILE A 91 14.02 2.29 -5.42
N VAL A 92 13.12 1.34 -5.13
CA VAL A 92 12.04 0.94 -6.02
C VAL A 92 10.74 1.48 -5.47
N ASP A 93 10.18 2.47 -6.16
CA ASP A 93 8.92 3.08 -5.78
C ASP A 93 7.76 2.43 -6.53
N MET A 94 6.97 1.62 -5.82
CA MET A 94 5.85 0.88 -6.41
C MET A 94 4.61 1.75 -6.64
N ASN A 95 4.64 3.01 -6.21
CA ASN A 95 3.52 3.96 -6.34
C ASN A 95 3.84 5.13 -7.28
N ALA A 96 4.82 4.99 -8.14
CA ALA A 96 5.22 6.03 -9.09
C ALA A 96 4.06 6.54 -9.97
N ASP A 97 3.09 5.67 -10.29
CA ASP A 97 1.86 6.00 -11.06
C ASP A 97 0.90 6.96 -10.34
N VAL A 98 1.01 7.10 -9.02
CA VAL A 98 0.16 7.96 -8.20
C VAL A 98 0.94 8.98 -7.37
N GLY A 99 2.08 9.42 -7.91
CA GLY A 99 2.90 10.49 -7.36
C GLY A 99 4.16 10.02 -6.63
N GLY A 100 4.26 8.72 -6.31
CA GLY A 100 5.42 8.14 -5.64
C GLY A 100 5.47 8.35 -4.13
N ASN A 101 6.17 7.45 -3.44
CA ASN A 101 6.48 7.58 -2.02
C ASN A 101 7.83 8.27 -1.75
N CYS A 102 8.70 8.31 -2.74
CA CYS A 102 9.98 9.01 -2.68
C CYS A 102 9.89 10.32 -3.46
N GLU A 103 10.32 11.43 -2.87
CA GLU A 103 10.30 12.74 -3.53
C GLU A 103 11.14 12.80 -4.80
N GLU A 104 12.16 11.95 -4.91
CA GLU A 104 13.01 11.85 -6.10
C GLU A 104 12.40 10.96 -7.19
N THR A 105 11.20 10.38 -6.98
CA THR A 105 10.57 9.50 -7.96
C THR A 105 10.07 10.29 -9.17
N VAL A 106 10.50 9.85 -10.35
CA VAL A 106 9.95 10.31 -11.64
C VAL A 106 9.24 9.13 -12.30
N CYS A 107 7.95 9.30 -12.60
CA CYS A 107 7.13 8.21 -13.16
C CYS A 107 7.69 7.73 -14.49
N ASP A 108 7.82 6.41 -14.64
CA ASP A 108 8.38 5.71 -15.81
C ASP A 108 9.85 6.01 -16.10
N GLU A 109 10.58 6.55 -15.14
CA GLU A 109 12.01 6.77 -15.28
C GLU A 109 12.82 5.95 -14.26
N VAL A 110 14.06 5.65 -14.65
CA VAL A 110 15.11 5.16 -13.75
C VAL A 110 16.25 6.14 -13.85
N HIS A 111 16.57 6.78 -12.75
CA HIS A 111 17.63 7.79 -12.74
C HIS A 111 18.55 7.61 -11.52
N ARG A 112 19.68 8.31 -11.56
CA ARG A 112 20.63 8.36 -10.47
C ARG A 112 20.69 9.77 -9.90
N THR A 113 20.54 9.90 -8.60
CA THR A 113 20.71 11.17 -7.89
C THR A 113 22.18 11.59 -7.84
N GLU A 114 22.44 12.86 -7.49
CA GLU A 114 23.81 13.37 -7.31
C GLU A 114 24.58 12.57 -6.24
N GLY A 115 23.91 12.11 -5.19
CA GLY A 115 24.47 11.24 -4.13
C GLY A 115 24.76 9.81 -4.59
N GLY A 116 24.40 9.43 -5.83
CA GLY A 116 24.66 8.11 -6.38
C GLY A 116 23.59 7.05 -6.07
N VAL A 117 22.47 7.44 -5.45
CA VAL A 117 21.29 6.59 -5.23
C VAL A 117 20.55 6.40 -6.56
N ILE A 118 20.08 5.19 -6.84
CA ILE A 118 19.31 4.88 -8.04
C ILE A 118 17.84 4.82 -7.66
N VAL A 119 17.00 5.61 -8.33
CA VAL A 119 15.55 5.64 -8.10
C VAL A 119 14.84 5.02 -9.30
N VAL A 120 14.02 4.00 -9.04
CA VAL A 120 13.25 3.26 -10.03
C VAL A 120 11.78 3.63 -9.87
N GLY A 121 11.27 4.45 -10.80
CA GLY A 121 9.89 4.94 -10.84
C GLY A 121 9.01 4.22 -11.87
N THR A 122 9.31 2.96 -12.20
CA THR A 122 8.53 2.19 -13.20
C THR A 122 7.10 1.96 -12.72
N SER A 123 6.12 2.53 -13.42
CA SER A 123 4.70 2.49 -13.02
C SER A 123 4.04 1.12 -13.21
N ASN A 124 4.47 0.35 -14.21
CA ASN A 124 3.90 -0.96 -14.54
C ASN A 124 4.89 -2.12 -14.28
N LEU A 125 5.35 -2.24 -13.03
CA LEU A 125 6.22 -3.34 -12.62
C LEU A 125 5.63 -4.73 -12.90
N PRO A 126 4.32 -5.02 -12.66
CA PRO A 126 3.73 -6.31 -13.02
C PRO A 126 3.86 -6.66 -14.50
N GLY A 127 3.81 -5.65 -15.39
CA GLY A 127 3.98 -5.82 -16.82
C GLY A 127 5.38 -6.27 -17.23
N THR A 128 6.40 -6.08 -16.39
CA THR A 128 7.77 -6.54 -16.65
C THR A 128 7.96 -8.04 -16.39
N ILE A 129 7.08 -8.66 -15.60
CA ILE A 129 7.06 -10.11 -15.29
C ILE A 129 5.65 -10.69 -15.50
N PRO A 130 5.08 -10.61 -16.71
CA PRO A 130 3.65 -10.81 -16.94
C PRO A 130 3.16 -12.21 -16.57
N THR A 131 3.97 -13.24 -16.78
CA THR A 131 3.59 -14.62 -16.45
C THR A 131 3.36 -14.80 -14.94
N THR A 132 4.29 -14.34 -14.12
CA THR A 132 4.18 -14.42 -12.66
C THR A 132 3.03 -13.54 -12.14
N ALA A 133 2.95 -12.31 -12.63
CA ALA A 133 1.91 -11.37 -12.24
C ALA A 133 0.50 -11.91 -12.56
N SER A 134 0.30 -12.47 -13.77
CA SER A 134 -0.98 -13.07 -14.17
C SER A 134 -1.35 -14.29 -13.34
N MET A 135 -0.38 -15.13 -12.99
CA MET A 135 -0.61 -16.30 -12.13
C MET A 135 -1.07 -15.88 -10.74
N LEU A 136 -0.38 -14.92 -10.12
CA LEU A 136 -0.74 -14.42 -8.78
C LEU A 136 -2.11 -13.74 -8.79
N TYR A 137 -2.39 -12.93 -9.81
CA TYR A 137 -3.70 -12.29 -9.98
C TYR A 137 -4.82 -13.32 -10.18
N SER A 138 -4.59 -14.34 -11.00
CA SER A 138 -5.53 -15.45 -11.20
C SER A 138 -5.85 -16.19 -9.90
N ASN A 139 -4.84 -16.43 -9.05
CA ASN A 139 -5.06 -17.04 -7.74
C ASN A 139 -5.97 -16.18 -6.85
N ASN A 140 -5.72 -14.86 -6.81
CA ASN A 140 -6.56 -13.94 -6.04
C ASN A 140 -8.01 -13.94 -6.55
N LEU A 141 -8.20 -13.85 -7.87
CA LEU A 141 -9.54 -13.90 -8.47
C LEU A 141 -10.25 -15.23 -8.21
N THR A 142 -9.52 -16.34 -8.28
CA THR A 142 -10.08 -17.67 -8.00
C THR A 142 -10.52 -17.77 -6.54
N THR A 143 -9.68 -17.34 -5.60
CA THR A 143 -10.01 -17.33 -4.17
C THR A 143 -11.25 -16.49 -3.91
N PHE A 144 -11.32 -15.30 -4.49
CA PHE A 144 -12.48 -14.43 -4.38
C PHE A 144 -13.74 -15.08 -5.01
N ALA A 145 -13.64 -15.64 -6.21
CA ALA A 145 -14.78 -16.31 -6.85
C ALA A 145 -15.29 -17.50 -6.01
N VAL A 146 -14.39 -18.28 -5.42
CA VAL A 146 -14.75 -19.41 -4.55
C VAL A 146 -15.41 -18.94 -3.26
N SER A 147 -14.99 -17.80 -2.67
CA SER A 147 -15.64 -17.26 -1.46
C SER A 147 -17.10 -16.84 -1.71
N LEU A 148 -17.47 -16.57 -2.95
CA LEU A 148 -18.86 -16.25 -3.34
C LEU A 148 -19.71 -17.47 -3.68
N MET A 149 -19.17 -18.69 -3.55
CA MET A 149 -19.88 -19.94 -3.87
C MET A 149 -20.29 -20.68 -2.60
N ASN A 150 -21.52 -21.21 -2.63
CA ASN A 150 -22.04 -22.15 -1.63
C ASN A 150 -22.65 -23.38 -2.32
N GLU A 151 -23.31 -24.28 -1.55
CA GLU A 151 -23.95 -25.48 -2.10
C GLU A 151 -25.06 -25.19 -3.11
N GLU A 152 -25.67 -23.99 -3.05
CA GLU A 152 -26.74 -23.55 -3.95
C GLU A 152 -26.21 -22.84 -5.20
N GLY A 153 -24.90 -22.56 -5.25
CA GLY A 153 -24.22 -21.89 -6.35
C GLY A 153 -23.61 -20.55 -5.97
N PHE A 154 -23.66 -19.59 -6.89
CA PHE A 154 -23.05 -18.27 -6.72
C PHE A 154 -23.97 -17.34 -5.92
N THR A 155 -23.49 -16.81 -4.81
CA THR A 155 -24.27 -15.97 -3.90
C THR A 155 -23.61 -14.60 -3.74
N LEU A 156 -24.40 -13.54 -3.91
CA LEU A 156 -23.99 -12.17 -3.62
C LEU A 156 -24.70 -11.71 -2.32
N SER A 157 -23.98 -11.68 -1.22
CA SER A 157 -24.51 -11.17 0.06
C SER A 157 -24.38 -9.68 0.14
N GLU A 158 -25.46 -8.97 0.48
CA GLU A 158 -25.41 -7.53 0.77
C GLU A 158 -24.79 -7.23 2.15
N GLU A 159 -24.45 -8.26 2.93
CA GLU A 159 -23.78 -8.14 4.23
C GLU A 159 -22.25 -8.32 4.10
N ASP A 160 -21.76 -8.75 2.93
CA ASP A 160 -20.35 -8.93 2.67
C ASP A 160 -19.68 -7.59 2.37
N ASP A 161 -18.78 -7.16 3.24
CA ASP A 161 -18.06 -5.88 3.16
C ASP A 161 -17.14 -5.77 1.93
N ILE A 162 -16.64 -6.90 1.39
CA ILE A 162 -15.88 -6.93 0.15
C ILE A 162 -16.80 -6.59 -1.03
N LEU A 163 -18.05 -7.10 -1.00
CA LEU A 163 -19.01 -6.87 -2.08
C LEU A 163 -19.58 -5.46 -2.05
N VAL A 164 -20.05 -5.00 -0.89
CA VAL A 164 -20.79 -3.74 -0.76
C VAL A 164 -19.93 -2.58 -0.30
N GLY A 165 -18.73 -2.85 0.22
CA GLY A 165 -17.84 -1.85 0.83
C GLY A 165 -18.22 -1.53 2.27
N ALA A 166 -17.33 -0.85 2.96
CA ALA A 166 -17.54 -0.46 4.35
C ALA A 166 -18.72 0.53 4.48
N PRO A 167 -19.49 0.51 5.57
CA PRO A 167 -20.60 1.42 5.81
C PRO A 167 -20.19 2.91 5.74
N GLU A 168 -21.08 3.76 5.23
CA GLU A 168 -20.87 5.22 5.25
C GLU A 168 -20.63 5.69 6.70
N GLY A 169 -19.52 6.39 6.94
CA GLY A 169 -19.17 6.92 8.26
C GLY A 169 -18.24 6.01 9.07
N SER A 170 -17.84 4.85 8.57
CA SER A 170 -16.72 4.12 9.14
C SER A 170 -15.40 4.85 8.84
N ASP A 171 -14.43 4.81 9.76
CA ASP A 171 -13.10 5.40 9.56
C ASP A 171 -12.37 4.81 8.34
N PHE A 172 -12.84 3.67 7.87
CA PHE A 172 -12.35 2.96 6.68
C PHE A 172 -13.04 3.38 5.39
N PHE A 173 -14.09 4.20 5.45
CA PHE A 173 -14.78 4.71 4.28
C PHE A 173 -13.95 5.78 3.58
N VAL A 174 -13.09 5.37 2.67
CA VAL A 174 -12.50 6.29 1.70
C VAL A 174 -13.60 6.68 0.72
N GLN A 175 -13.97 7.96 0.70
CA GLN A 175 -15.00 8.47 -0.22
C GLN A 175 -14.74 7.97 -1.65
N GLY A 176 -15.68 7.19 -2.19
CA GLY A 176 -15.59 6.64 -3.53
C GLY A 176 -15.16 5.17 -3.62
N MET A 177 -14.80 4.52 -2.53
CA MET A 177 -14.56 3.08 -2.48
C MET A 177 -15.78 2.35 -1.94
N GLY A 178 -16.74 2.10 -2.83
CA GLY A 178 -17.72 1.05 -2.63
C GLY A 178 -17.05 -0.33 -2.72
N GLY A 179 -17.75 -1.38 -2.31
CA GLY A 179 -17.31 -2.75 -2.53
C GLY A 179 -17.10 -3.06 -4.02
N VAL A 180 -16.68 -4.27 -4.32
CA VAL A 180 -16.45 -4.70 -5.72
C VAL A 180 -17.74 -4.83 -6.53
N LEU A 181 -18.90 -4.83 -5.87
CA LEU A 181 -20.21 -4.93 -6.53
C LEU A 181 -20.59 -3.60 -7.19
N VAL A 182 -20.45 -3.52 -8.50
CA VAL A 182 -20.77 -2.33 -9.28
C VAL A 182 -22.26 -2.25 -9.58
N CYS A 183 -22.87 -3.36 -10.03
CA CYS A 183 -24.30 -3.45 -10.30
C CYS A 183 -24.81 -4.89 -10.13
N SER A 184 -26.05 -5.03 -9.68
CA SER A 184 -26.78 -6.30 -9.63
C SER A 184 -28.28 -6.05 -9.73
N GLY A 185 -29.04 -6.99 -10.31
CA GLY A 185 -30.50 -6.90 -10.41
C GLY A 185 -30.99 -5.62 -11.10
N GLY A 186 -30.21 -5.03 -12.01
CA GLY A 186 -30.54 -3.77 -12.69
C GLY A 186 -30.31 -2.51 -11.84
N LYS A 187 -29.68 -2.62 -10.67
CA LYS A 187 -29.32 -1.48 -9.80
C LYS A 187 -27.81 -1.25 -9.83
N ILE A 188 -27.40 0.01 -9.77
CA ILE A 188 -26.01 0.43 -9.59
C ILE A 188 -25.77 0.63 -8.10
N HIS A 189 -24.79 -0.09 -7.53
CA HIS A 189 -24.42 -0.04 -6.12
C HIS A 189 -23.29 0.97 -5.84
N GLN A 190 -22.41 1.19 -6.81
CA GLN A 190 -21.36 2.20 -6.67
C GLN A 190 -21.85 3.56 -7.16
N LYS A 191 -21.80 4.56 -6.28
CA LYS A 191 -21.85 5.96 -6.71
C LYS A 191 -20.52 6.29 -7.36
N GLN A 192 -20.48 6.57 -8.66
CA GLN A 192 -19.30 7.13 -9.30
C GLN A 192 -18.91 8.41 -8.56
N SER A 193 -17.84 8.38 -7.77
CA SER A 193 -17.13 9.59 -7.44
C SER A 193 -16.50 10.08 -8.73
N ARG A 194 -17.03 11.16 -9.31
CA ARG A 194 -16.31 11.85 -10.36
C ARG A 194 -15.00 12.34 -9.74
N LEU A 195 -13.90 11.83 -10.24
CA LEU A 195 -12.60 12.47 -10.08
C LEU A 195 -12.72 13.81 -10.83
N GLU A 196 -12.97 14.89 -10.10
CA GLU A 196 -12.76 16.26 -10.56
C GLU A 196 -11.32 16.66 -10.25
#